data_e44a42f338213a9b6fa31f7494bcd6e2
#
_entry.id   e44a42f338213a9b6fa31f7494bcd6e2
#
_cell.length_a   1.000
_cell.length_b   1.000
_cell.length_c   1.000
_cell.angle_alpha   90.00
_cell.angle_beta   90.00
_cell.angle_gamma   90.00
#
_symmetry.space_group_name_H-M   'P 1'
#
loop_
_entity.id
_entity.type
_entity.pdbx_description
1 polymer ?
#
loop_
_entity_poly.entity_id
_entity_poly.type
_entity_poly.pdbx_seq_one_letter_code
_entity_poly.pdbx_strand_id
1 'polypeptide(L)'
;MNVRETPRTKPRYGIDPYLDWLVREGIPVTEDYGVYLFGVETAPWPRFGVNGAAVHLRGRGDFSNMFVFDIAPGKSTAPQRHLYEEVVYVLEGHGSTQLEFADGSRRSFEWGAKSLFAIPLNAKHRHFNGSGTERALLVSTTNLPMVMNVFHNEKFVFGCDFEFSDRAGKQEYFAGEGDLITVRPGNHMWETNFVPDLTAIELKSWGDRGGGGTNIMFVLADGTMHAHISEMPVGTYKKAHRHGPSFHVMCVIGQGFSLLWYEHEKDFRRIDWQHGIVLVPADRQFHQHFNSGPQPARYLATAVGGLRYPTMRAQRVSLLGAVEGDTPAVSKSVKEGGDQIEYEDQDPRIHRIWLEEMRRNGATPKMGKYIATPEDMKAAS
;
A
#
# COMPACT_ATOMS: atom_id res chain seq x y z
N MET A 1 -16.70 5.40 -49.57
CA MET A 1 -16.52 4.49 -48.41
C MET A 1 -17.91 4.18 -47.86
N ASN A 2 -18.40 2.96 -48.02
CA ASN A 2 -19.72 2.58 -47.43
C ASN A 2 -19.54 2.28 -45.97
N VAL A 3 -20.00 3.15 -45.09
CA VAL A 3 -20.05 2.92 -43.65
C VAL A 3 -21.22 1.97 -43.38
N ARG A 4 -20.92 0.69 -43.20
CA ARG A 4 -21.93 -0.26 -42.68
C ARG A 4 -22.07 -0.07 -41.18
N GLU A 5 -23.17 0.49 -40.77
CA GLU A 5 -23.56 0.46 -39.36
C GLU A 5 -23.97 -0.97 -38.98
N THR A 6 -23.14 -1.67 -38.28
CA THR A 6 -23.47 -2.95 -37.66
C THR A 6 -24.10 -2.67 -36.30
N PRO A 7 -25.24 -3.27 -35.95
CA PRO A 7 -25.82 -3.17 -34.59
C PRO A 7 -24.76 -3.61 -33.58
N ARG A 8 -24.47 -2.78 -32.60
CA ARG A 8 -23.39 -3.00 -31.64
C ARG A 8 -23.97 -3.47 -30.32
N THR A 9 -23.56 -4.66 -29.91
CA THR A 9 -23.88 -5.21 -28.58
C THR A 9 -22.85 -4.77 -27.51
N LYS A 10 -21.68 -4.21 -27.93
CA LYS A 10 -20.61 -3.73 -27.04
C LYS A 10 -19.99 -2.44 -27.57
N PRO A 11 -19.52 -1.52 -26.70
CA PRO A 11 -18.79 -0.34 -27.11
C PRO A 11 -17.50 -0.75 -27.87
N ARG A 12 -17.06 0.07 -28.82
CA ARG A 12 -15.78 -0.14 -29.55
C ARG A 12 -14.61 0.66 -28.98
N TYR A 13 -14.88 1.50 -27.98
CA TYR A 13 -13.90 2.37 -27.31
C TYR A 13 -14.30 2.53 -25.84
N GLY A 14 -13.35 2.94 -25.02
CA GLY A 14 -13.57 3.06 -23.58
C GLY A 14 -13.80 1.71 -22.89
N ILE A 15 -13.21 0.65 -23.44
CA ILE A 15 -13.31 -0.71 -22.88
C ILE A 15 -12.27 -0.84 -21.78
N ASP A 16 -12.69 -1.33 -20.60
CA ASP A 16 -11.82 -1.69 -19.50
C ASP A 16 -11.88 -3.21 -19.28
N PRO A 17 -10.88 -3.96 -19.80
CA PRO A 17 -10.83 -5.42 -19.67
C PRO A 17 -10.79 -5.92 -18.22
N TYR A 18 -10.20 -5.15 -17.30
CA TYR A 18 -10.17 -5.48 -15.89
C TYR A 18 -11.57 -5.37 -15.27
N LEU A 19 -12.27 -4.27 -15.47
CA LEU A 19 -13.63 -4.11 -14.94
C LEU A 19 -14.59 -5.13 -15.55
N ASP A 20 -14.49 -5.39 -16.87
CA ASP A 20 -15.27 -6.44 -17.54
C ASP A 20 -15.00 -7.83 -16.93
N TRP A 21 -13.72 -8.12 -16.61
CA TRP A 21 -13.35 -9.36 -15.93
C TRP A 21 -13.94 -9.41 -14.52
N LEU A 22 -13.83 -8.36 -13.74
CA LEU A 22 -14.32 -8.29 -12.37
C LEU A 22 -15.84 -8.52 -12.28
N VAL A 23 -16.60 -7.96 -13.24
CA VAL A 23 -18.05 -8.22 -13.35
C VAL A 23 -18.33 -9.70 -13.59
N ARG A 24 -17.53 -10.39 -14.41
CA ARG A 24 -17.69 -11.84 -14.66
C ARG A 24 -17.32 -12.70 -13.46
N GLU A 25 -16.36 -12.27 -12.64
CA GLU A 25 -16.00 -12.97 -11.39
C GLU A 25 -17.14 -12.92 -10.37
N GLY A 26 -18.00 -11.90 -10.41
CA GLY A 26 -19.23 -11.81 -9.62
C GLY A 26 -19.02 -11.64 -8.12
N ILE A 27 -17.84 -11.20 -7.71
CA ILE A 27 -17.52 -10.92 -6.30
C ILE A 27 -17.96 -9.51 -5.89
N PRO A 28 -18.20 -9.26 -4.59
CA PRO A 28 -18.48 -7.91 -4.09
C PRO A 28 -17.36 -6.93 -4.41
N VAL A 29 -17.74 -5.68 -4.70
CA VAL A 29 -16.83 -4.56 -4.88
C VAL A 29 -17.18 -3.47 -3.89
N THR A 30 -16.24 -3.17 -2.99
CA THR A 30 -16.36 -2.02 -2.08
C THR A 30 -15.61 -0.84 -2.67
N GLU A 31 -16.29 0.30 -2.83
CA GLU A 31 -15.68 1.52 -3.36
C GLU A 31 -15.93 2.70 -2.41
N ASP A 32 -14.85 3.27 -1.87
CA ASP A 32 -14.91 4.48 -1.04
C ASP A 32 -13.53 5.19 -1.01
N TYR A 33 -13.45 6.36 -0.37
CA TYR A 33 -12.21 7.10 -0.11
C TYR A 33 -11.38 6.48 1.01
N GLY A 34 -12.02 5.88 2.00
CA GLY A 34 -11.41 5.14 3.10
C GLY A 34 -12.24 3.90 3.42
N VAL A 35 -11.63 2.74 3.50
CA VAL A 35 -12.31 1.46 3.71
C VAL A 35 -11.76 0.76 4.94
N TYR A 36 -12.66 0.30 5.81
CA TYR A 36 -12.32 -0.57 6.93
C TYR A 36 -12.33 -2.02 6.48
N LEU A 37 -11.15 -2.59 6.29
CA LEU A 37 -10.98 -3.89 5.65
C LEU A 37 -11.59 -5.08 6.40
N PHE A 38 -11.66 -5.02 7.74
CA PHE A 38 -12.36 -6.06 8.52
C PHE A 38 -13.87 -6.10 8.29
N GLY A 39 -14.45 -5.00 7.83
CA GLY A 39 -15.87 -4.86 7.53
C GLY A 39 -16.24 -5.06 6.07
N VAL A 40 -15.29 -5.43 5.20
CA VAL A 40 -15.57 -5.70 3.79
C VAL A 40 -16.39 -6.97 3.65
N GLU A 41 -17.52 -6.87 3.00
CA GLU A 41 -18.35 -8.03 2.66
C GLU A 41 -17.62 -8.91 1.62
N THR A 42 -17.51 -10.20 1.89
CA THR A 42 -16.91 -11.19 1.00
C THR A 42 -17.95 -12.20 0.54
N ALA A 43 -17.78 -12.75 -0.66
CA ALA A 43 -18.62 -13.80 -1.22
C ALA A 43 -17.77 -14.91 -1.85
N PRO A 44 -18.34 -16.10 -2.10
CA PRO A 44 -17.61 -17.19 -2.73
C PRO A 44 -16.95 -16.75 -4.04
N TRP A 45 -15.65 -16.99 -4.14
CA TRP A 45 -14.85 -16.70 -5.31
C TRP A 45 -14.27 -17.99 -5.91
N PRO A 46 -14.97 -18.60 -6.89
CA PRO A 46 -14.60 -19.93 -7.40
C PRO A 46 -13.19 -20.03 -7.94
N ARG A 47 -12.68 -18.97 -8.58
CA ARG A 47 -11.31 -18.90 -9.11
C ARG A 47 -10.27 -19.19 -8.03
N PHE A 48 -10.43 -18.62 -6.87
CA PHE A 48 -9.48 -18.75 -5.76
C PHE A 48 -9.91 -19.78 -4.70
N GLY A 49 -11.10 -20.35 -4.82
CA GLY A 49 -11.60 -21.41 -3.93
C GLY A 49 -11.88 -20.96 -2.49
N VAL A 50 -12.02 -19.67 -2.27
CA VAL A 50 -12.30 -19.03 -0.98
C VAL A 50 -13.34 -17.94 -1.15
N ASN A 51 -13.78 -17.31 -0.06
CA ASN A 51 -14.54 -16.07 -0.18
C ASN A 51 -13.57 -14.90 -0.48
N GLY A 52 -14.06 -13.91 -1.21
CA GLY A 52 -13.27 -12.73 -1.51
C GLY A 52 -14.09 -11.54 -1.95
N ALA A 53 -13.43 -10.40 -2.07
CA ALA A 53 -13.97 -9.14 -2.53
C ALA A 53 -12.88 -8.29 -3.20
N ALA A 54 -13.28 -7.36 -4.06
CA ALA A 54 -12.42 -6.29 -4.54
C ALA A 54 -12.66 -5.01 -3.74
N VAL A 55 -11.58 -4.26 -3.51
CA VAL A 55 -11.63 -2.94 -2.86
C VAL A 55 -11.03 -1.90 -3.80
N HIS A 56 -11.85 -0.97 -4.22
CA HIS A 56 -11.50 0.13 -5.09
C HIS A 56 -11.50 1.44 -4.30
N LEU A 57 -10.32 1.92 -3.89
CA LEU A 57 -10.21 3.24 -3.27
C LEU A 57 -10.37 4.30 -4.35
N ARG A 58 -11.23 5.32 -4.10
CA ARG A 58 -11.55 6.36 -5.09
C ARG A 58 -10.37 7.22 -5.52
N GLY A 59 -9.28 7.26 -4.73
CA GLY A 59 -8.03 7.91 -5.09
C GLY A 59 -7.05 7.04 -5.88
N ARG A 60 -7.35 5.75 -6.09
CA ARG A 60 -6.47 4.84 -6.82
C ARG A 60 -6.34 5.25 -8.30
N GLY A 61 -5.21 4.96 -8.91
CA GLY A 61 -5.08 4.96 -10.36
C GLY A 61 -5.67 3.66 -10.96
N ASP A 62 -5.98 3.68 -12.25
CA ASP A 62 -6.61 2.55 -12.95
C ASP A 62 -5.66 1.36 -13.20
N PHE A 63 -4.48 1.36 -12.58
CA PHE A 63 -3.46 0.32 -12.72
C PHE A 63 -3.25 -0.51 -11.45
N SER A 64 -3.95 -0.20 -10.36
CA SER A 64 -3.87 -0.96 -9.11
C SER A 64 -5.24 -1.17 -8.47
N ASN A 65 -5.35 -2.22 -7.67
CA ASN A 65 -6.51 -2.52 -6.83
C ASN A 65 -6.09 -3.27 -5.58
N MET A 66 -7.05 -3.52 -4.70
CA MET A 66 -6.89 -4.47 -3.59
C MET A 66 -7.91 -5.59 -3.70
N PHE A 67 -7.50 -6.78 -3.23
CA PHE A 67 -8.39 -7.89 -2.97
C PHE A 67 -8.36 -8.27 -1.49
N VAL A 68 -9.49 -8.74 -1.01
CA VAL A 68 -9.62 -9.38 0.31
C VAL A 68 -9.90 -10.86 0.07
N PHE A 69 -9.10 -11.73 0.69
CA PHE A 69 -9.29 -13.19 0.71
C PHE A 69 -9.67 -13.61 2.12
N ASP A 70 -10.85 -14.19 2.26
CA ASP A 70 -11.37 -14.74 3.52
C ASP A 70 -11.29 -16.27 3.45
N ILE A 71 -10.27 -16.81 4.12
CA ILE A 71 -9.97 -18.25 4.12
C ILE A 71 -10.59 -18.86 5.38
N ALA A 72 -11.63 -19.64 5.20
CA ALA A 72 -12.34 -20.32 6.30
C ALA A 72 -11.40 -21.25 7.11
N PRO A 73 -11.75 -21.58 8.36
CA PRO A 73 -10.98 -22.48 9.22
C PRO A 73 -10.62 -23.81 8.53
N GLY A 74 -9.34 -24.19 8.59
CA GLY A 74 -8.80 -25.41 8.00
C GLY A 74 -8.88 -25.49 6.47
N LYS A 75 -9.17 -24.38 5.79
CA LYS A 75 -9.23 -24.31 4.33
C LYS A 75 -7.99 -23.66 3.74
N SER A 76 -7.92 -23.67 2.43
CA SER A 76 -6.84 -23.04 1.66
C SER A 76 -7.41 -22.48 0.36
N THR A 77 -6.69 -21.55 -0.25
CA THR A 77 -6.99 -21.13 -1.62
C THR A 77 -6.86 -22.31 -2.59
N ALA A 78 -7.48 -22.23 -3.75
CA ALA A 78 -7.09 -23.06 -4.89
C ALA A 78 -5.62 -22.77 -5.26
N PRO A 79 -4.90 -23.71 -5.90
CA PRO A 79 -3.59 -23.40 -6.47
C PRO A 79 -3.71 -22.26 -7.48
N GLN A 80 -2.81 -21.27 -7.39
CA GLN A 80 -2.83 -20.06 -8.18
C GLN A 80 -1.53 -19.90 -8.96
N ARG A 81 -1.65 -19.21 -10.09
CA ARG A 81 -0.54 -18.69 -10.91
C ARG A 81 -1.07 -17.51 -11.70
N HIS A 82 -0.34 -16.40 -11.75
CA HIS A 82 -0.77 -15.22 -12.48
C HIS A 82 0.38 -14.29 -12.85
N LEU A 83 0.22 -13.56 -13.97
CA LEU A 83 1.20 -12.61 -14.49
C LEU A 83 1.12 -11.21 -13.84
N TYR A 84 0.26 -11.00 -12.88
CA TYR A 84 0.29 -9.77 -12.09
C TYR A 84 1.07 -9.96 -10.82
N GLU A 85 1.63 -8.87 -10.32
CA GLU A 85 2.33 -8.83 -9.05
C GLU A 85 1.39 -8.46 -7.92
N GLU A 86 1.68 -8.97 -6.73
CA GLU A 86 0.92 -8.67 -5.53
C GLU A 86 1.82 -8.53 -4.30
N VAL A 87 1.39 -7.65 -3.39
CA VAL A 87 1.92 -7.53 -2.05
C VAL A 87 0.81 -7.88 -1.08
N VAL A 88 1.00 -8.95 -0.31
CA VAL A 88 0.01 -9.50 0.60
C VAL A 88 0.31 -9.08 2.03
N TYR A 89 -0.69 -8.49 2.68
CA TYR A 89 -0.69 -8.21 4.12
C TYR A 89 -1.67 -9.12 4.83
N VAL A 90 -1.24 -9.74 5.93
CA VAL A 90 -2.10 -10.56 6.77
C VAL A 90 -2.82 -9.68 7.77
N LEU A 91 -4.11 -9.47 7.54
CA LEU A 91 -4.95 -8.61 8.38
C LEU A 91 -5.34 -9.33 9.67
N GLU A 92 -5.69 -10.63 9.57
CA GLU A 92 -6.18 -11.47 10.67
C GLU A 92 -5.81 -12.93 10.44
N GLY A 93 -5.59 -13.68 11.53
CA GLY A 93 -5.33 -15.11 11.51
C GLY A 93 -3.86 -15.46 11.34
N HIS A 94 -3.61 -16.74 11.13
CA HIS A 94 -2.28 -17.31 10.87
C HIS A 94 -2.37 -18.50 9.90
N GLY A 95 -1.27 -18.79 9.24
CA GLY A 95 -1.24 -19.87 8.27
C GLY A 95 0.10 -20.00 7.57
N SER A 96 0.08 -20.56 6.38
CA SER A 96 1.28 -20.72 5.58
C SER A 96 1.02 -20.49 4.09
N THR A 97 2.08 -20.14 3.36
CA THR A 97 2.08 -20.08 1.90
C THR A 97 3.08 -21.09 1.38
N GLN A 98 2.66 -21.91 0.42
CA GLN A 98 3.51 -22.81 -0.31
C GLN A 98 3.70 -22.30 -1.73
N LEU A 99 4.93 -22.25 -2.18
CA LEU A 99 5.36 -21.98 -3.55
C LEU A 99 5.87 -23.28 -4.19
N GLU A 100 5.59 -23.46 -5.48
CA GLU A 100 6.09 -24.56 -6.29
C GLU A 100 6.74 -24.01 -7.57
N PHE A 101 7.97 -24.39 -7.83
CA PHE A 101 8.76 -23.96 -8.97
C PHE A 101 8.82 -25.04 -10.06
N ALA A 102 9.17 -24.67 -11.29
CA ALA A 102 9.18 -25.57 -12.45
C ALA A 102 10.20 -26.72 -12.30
N ASP A 103 11.28 -26.53 -11.54
CA ASP A 103 12.25 -27.57 -11.20
C ASP A 103 11.72 -28.60 -10.17
N GLY A 104 10.47 -28.45 -9.73
CA GLY A 104 9.81 -29.28 -8.72
C GLY A 104 10.17 -28.91 -7.28
N SER A 105 11.04 -27.93 -7.07
CA SER A 105 11.34 -27.45 -5.72
C SER A 105 10.14 -26.74 -5.12
N ARG A 106 10.05 -26.76 -3.77
CA ARG A 106 9.00 -26.10 -3.02
C ARG A 106 9.60 -25.26 -1.93
N ARG A 107 8.99 -24.11 -1.69
CA ARG A 107 9.26 -23.24 -0.55
C ARG A 107 7.98 -23.00 0.22
N SER A 108 8.08 -23.00 1.53
CA SER A 108 6.94 -22.69 2.40
C SER A 108 7.40 -21.77 3.51
N PHE A 109 6.55 -20.86 3.89
CA PHE A 109 6.75 -19.97 5.03
C PHE A 109 5.45 -19.78 5.79
N GLU A 110 5.55 -19.60 7.09
CA GLU A 110 4.42 -19.37 7.98
C GLU A 110 4.24 -17.88 8.22
N TRP A 111 3.00 -17.43 8.27
CA TRP A 111 2.62 -16.05 8.51
C TRP A 111 1.57 -15.94 9.60
N GLY A 112 1.55 -14.80 10.27
CA GLY A 112 0.55 -14.40 11.25
C GLY A 112 -0.01 -13.01 10.94
N ALA A 113 -0.95 -12.55 11.76
CA ALA A 113 -1.44 -11.18 11.63
C ALA A 113 -0.28 -10.18 11.63
N LYS A 114 -0.35 -9.19 10.72
CA LYS A 114 0.67 -8.16 10.46
C LYS A 114 1.92 -8.63 9.71
N SER A 115 1.95 -9.86 9.22
CA SER A 115 2.95 -10.28 8.23
C SER A 115 2.74 -9.58 6.90
N LEU A 116 3.83 -9.35 6.18
CA LEU A 116 3.86 -8.81 4.81
C LEU A 116 4.71 -9.72 3.94
N PHE A 117 4.22 -10.06 2.75
CA PHE A 117 5.00 -10.84 1.78
C PHE A 117 4.57 -10.55 0.34
N ALA A 118 5.39 -10.98 -0.60
CA ALA A 118 5.02 -11.03 -2.01
C ALA A 118 5.30 -12.39 -2.62
N ILE A 119 4.52 -12.71 -3.64
CA ILE A 119 4.70 -13.92 -4.43
C ILE A 119 5.60 -13.59 -5.63
N PRO A 120 6.67 -14.34 -5.89
CA PRO A 120 7.46 -14.18 -7.11
C PRO A 120 6.55 -14.29 -8.34
N LEU A 121 6.77 -13.39 -9.31
CA LEU A 121 5.89 -13.29 -10.47
C LEU A 121 5.64 -14.64 -11.12
N ASN A 122 4.37 -14.97 -11.32
CA ASN A 122 3.89 -16.20 -11.95
C ASN A 122 4.32 -17.52 -11.28
N ALA A 123 4.83 -17.48 -10.02
CA ALA A 123 5.11 -18.71 -9.28
C ALA A 123 3.79 -19.37 -8.86
N LYS A 124 3.73 -20.69 -9.01
CA LYS A 124 2.61 -21.45 -8.45
C LYS A 124 2.58 -21.32 -6.94
N HIS A 125 1.43 -20.98 -6.37
CA HIS A 125 1.31 -20.80 -4.93
C HIS A 125 -0.05 -21.15 -4.39
N ARG A 126 -0.11 -21.32 -3.06
CA ARG A 126 -1.32 -21.63 -2.32
C ARG A 126 -1.19 -21.12 -0.89
N HIS A 127 -2.26 -20.50 -0.39
CA HIS A 127 -2.34 -20.05 1.00
C HIS A 127 -3.19 -21.03 1.82
N PHE A 128 -2.74 -21.37 3.01
CA PHE A 128 -3.40 -22.30 3.93
C PHE A 128 -3.72 -21.56 5.23
N ASN A 129 -4.98 -21.61 5.67
CA ASN A 129 -5.33 -21.18 7.02
C ASN A 129 -4.90 -22.25 8.02
N GLY A 130 -4.03 -21.89 8.98
CA GLY A 130 -3.51 -22.78 10.01
C GLY A 130 -4.46 -23.01 11.18
N SER A 131 -5.54 -22.21 11.30
CA SER A 131 -6.52 -22.35 12.37
C SER A 131 -7.63 -23.33 11.96
N GLY A 132 -8.00 -24.20 12.87
CA GLY A 132 -9.19 -25.07 12.73
C GLY A 132 -10.50 -24.39 13.13
N THR A 133 -10.46 -23.22 13.77
CA THR A 133 -11.63 -22.55 14.38
C THR A 133 -11.85 -21.11 13.92
N GLU A 134 -10.81 -20.44 13.46
CA GLU A 134 -10.85 -19.03 13.09
C GLU A 134 -10.50 -18.84 11.61
N ARG A 135 -11.07 -17.83 10.98
CA ARG A 135 -10.73 -17.48 9.60
C ARG A 135 -9.33 -16.85 9.53
N ALA A 136 -8.75 -16.83 8.34
CA ALA A 136 -7.62 -15.97 8.02
C ALA A 136 -8.05 -14.95 6.96
N LEU A 137 -7.74 -13.67 7.19
CA LEU A 137 -8.08 -12.57 6.30
C LEU A 137 -6.79 -11.97 5.73
N LEU A 138 -6.59 -12.18 4.43
CA LEU A 138 -5.45 -11.66 3.69
C LEU A 138 -5.89 -10.51 2.79
N VAL A 139 -5.08 -9.49 2.70
CA VAL A 139 -5.32 -8.33 1.81
C VAL A 139 -4.16 -8.22 0.83
N SER A 140 -4.48 -8.25 -0.45
CA SER A 140 -3.50 -8.19 -1.54
C SER A 140 -3.65 -6.88 -2.31
N THR A 141 -2.59 -6.06 -2.37
CA THR A 141 -2.49 -4.95 -3.32
C THR A 141 -1.84 -5.46 -4.59
N THR A 142 -2.47 -5.21 -5.74
CA THR A 142 -2.03 -5.80 -7.02
C THR A 142 -1.92 -4.77 -8.14
N ASN A 143 -1.16 -5.12 -9.19
CA ASN A 143 -1.15 -4.41 -10.47
C ASN A 143 -2.02 -5.12 -11.54
N LEU A 144 -2.96 -5.98 -11.12
CA LEU A 144 -3.83 -6.71 -12.06
C LEU A 144 -4.58 -5.81 -13.04
N PRO A 145 -5.15 -4.64 -12.65
CA PRO A 145 -5.81 -3.77 -13.61
C PRO A 145 -4.89 -3.37 -14.78
N MET A 146 -3.65 -3.00 -14.48
CA MET A 146 -2.65 -2.67 -15.51
C MET A 146 -2.37 -3.87 -16.41
N VAL A 147 -2.10 -5.03 -15.84
CA VAL A 147 -1.75 -6.26 -16.58
C VAL A 147 -2.93 -6.72 -17.44
N MET A 148 -4.15 -6.72 -16.89
CA MET A 148 -5.34 -7.12 -17.62
C MET A 148 -5.65 -6.16 -18.78
N ASN A 149 -5.48 -4.85 -18.55
CA ASN A 149 -5.73 -3.81 -19.53
C ASN A 149 -4.63 -3.72 -20.61
N VAL A 150 -3.45 -4.30 -20.37
CA VAL A 150 -2.40 -4.43 -21.40
C VAL A 150 -2.59 -5.68 -22.29
N PHE A 151 -2.87 -6.82 -21.66
CA PHE A 151 -2.92 -8.09 -22.40
C PHE A 151 -4.30 -8.42 -22.98
N HIS A 152 -5.40 -7.89 -22.42
CA HIS A 152 -6.78 -8.17 -22.83
C HIS A 152 -7.11 -9.67 -22.92
N ASN A 153 -6.38 -10.49 -22.19
CA ASN A 153 -6.45 -11.94 -22.30
C ASN A 153 -6.35 -12.62 -20.93
N GLU A 154 -7.50 -12.96 -20.36
CA GLU A 154 -7.61 -13.63 -19.07
C GLU A 154 -6.86 -14.97 -19.02
N LYS A 155 -6.95 -15.78 -20.10
CA LYS A 155 -6.26 -17.07 -20.16
C LYS A 155 -4.75 -16.92 -20.14
N PHE A 156 -4.21 -15.86 -20.74
CA PHE A 156 -2.80 -15.56 -20.68
C PHE A 156 -2.39 -15.07 -19.27
N VAL A 157 -3.16 -14.18 -18.69
CA VAL A 157 -2.84 -13.61 -17.35
C VAL A 157 -2.84 -14.67 -16.24
N PHE A 158 -3.80 -15.61 -16.27
CA PHE A 158 -3.96 -16.64 -15.23
C PHE A 158 -3.48 -18.04 -15.64
N GLY A 159 -3.06 -18.23 -16.88
CA GLY A 159 -2.70 -19.55 -17.41
C GLY A 159 -1.35 -19.60 -18.12
N CYS A 160 -0.54 -18.54 -18.04
CA CYS A 160 0.81 -18.52 -18.57
C CYS A 160 1.68 -19.55 -17.81
N ASP A 161 2.40 -20.39 -18.52
CA ASP A 161 3.26 -21.42 -17.94
C ASP A 161 4.73 -21.00 -17.82
N PHE A 162 5.08 -19.79 -18.29
CA PHE A 162 6.42 -19.24 -18.16
C PHE A 162 6.77 -18.98 -16.68
N GLU A 163 7.95 -19.39 -16.25
CA GLU A 163 8.46 -19.14 -14.91
C GLU A 163 9.59 -18.12 -14.93
N PHE A 164 9.48 -17.14 -14.04
CA PHE A 164 10.49 -16.11 -13.79
C PHE A 164 11.42 -16.57 -12.66
N SER A 165 12.23 -17.63 -12.88
CA SER A 165 13.07 -18.25 -11.86
C SER A 165 14.11 -17.31 -11.28
N ASP A 166 14.58 -16.34 -12.04
CA ASP A 166 15.49 -15.26 -11.61
C ASP A 166 14.88 -14.31 -10.56
N ARG A 167 13.55 -14.26 -10.49
CA ARG A 167 12.81 -13.46 -9.51
C ARG A 167 12.41 -14.23 -8.24
N ALA A 168 12.73 -15.52 -8.14
CA ALA A 168 12.37 -16.34 -6.98
C ALA A 168 13.06 -15.92 -5.68
N GLY A 169 14.19 -15.23 -5.78
CA GLY A 169 14.98 -14.79 -4.64
C GLY A 169 15.70 -15.92 -3.90
N LYS A 170 16.42 -15.56 -2.85
CA LYS A 170 17.14 -16.48 -1.99
C LYS A 170 16.17 -17.22 -1.04
N GLN A 171 16.58 -18.38 -0.53
CA GLN A 171 15.77 -19.15 0.44
C GLN A 171 15.51 -18.34 1.73
N GLU A 172 16.53 -17.62 2.20
CA GLU A 172 16.52 -16.82 3.42
C GLU A 172 15.48 -15.68 3.36
N TYR A 173 15.16 -15.20 2.15
CA TYR A 173 14.15 -14.16 1.95
C TYR A 173 12.72 -14.62 2.32
N PHE A 174 12.49 -15.92 2.39
CA PHE A 174 11.23 -16.52 2.84
C PHE A 174 11.24 -16.87 4.33
N ALA A 175 12.38 -16.67 5.01
CA ALA A 175 12.53 -16.90 6.45
C ALA A 175 12.48 -15.60 7.29
N GLY A 176 12.14 -14.47 6.67
CA GLY A 176 12.13 -13.16 7.32
C GLY A 176 13.51 -12.51 7.40
N GLU A 177 14.47 -13.04 6.63
CA GLU A 177 15.78 -12.45 6.42
C GLU A 177 15.83 -11.67 5.11
N GLY A 178 16.88 -10.86 4.92
CA GLY A 178 17.04 -10.09 3.70
C GLY A 178 18.22 -9.13 3.78
N ASP A 179 18.44 -8.40 2.70
CA ASP A 179 19.56 -7.47 2.55
C ASP A 179 19.06 -6.01 2.79
N LEU A 180 19.56 -5.38 3.86
CA LEU A 180 19.28 -3.97 4.14
C LEU A 180 20.28 -3.07 3.39
N ILE A 181 19.76 -2.24 2.51
CA ILE A 181 20.55 -1.39 1.62
C ILE A 181 20.27 0.07 1.97
N THR A 182 21.32 0.86 2.17
CA THR A 182 21.21 2.33 2.27
C THR A 182 21.21 2.90 0.86
N VAL A 183 20.06 3.41 0.41
CA VAL A 183 19.90 4.02 -0.91
C VAL A 183 20.54 5.41 -0.93
N ARG A 184 20.36 6.16 0.16
CA ARG A 184 20.95 7.48 0.45
C ARG A 184 20.80 7.76 1.95
N PRO A 185 21.49 8.75 2.51
CA PRO A 185 21.30 9.10 3.92
C PRO A 185 19.81 9.28 4.28
N GLY A 186 19.37 8.60 5.34
CA GLY A 186 17.97 8.62 5.79
C GLY A 186 16.99 7.83 4.93
N ASN A 187 17.43 7.10 3.90
CA ASN A 187 16.58 6.29 3.05
C ASN A 187 17.12 4.86 2.92
N HIS A 188 16.37 3.90 3.42
CA HIS A 188 16.79 2.51 3.52
C HIS A 188 15.77 1.60 2.82
N MET A 189 16.29 0.59 2.16
CA MET A 189 15.52 -0.42 1.43
C MET A 189 15.89 -1.81 1.96
N TRP A 190 14.91 -2.62 2.27
CA TRP A 190 15.08 -4.01 2.66
C TRP A 190 14.59 -4.91 1.53
N GLU A 191 15.52 -5.67 0.97
CA GLU A 191 15.24 -6.68 -0.03
C GLU A 191 14.94 -8.01 0.67
N THR A 192 13.71 -8.49 0.53
CA THR A 192 13.21 -9.73 1.13
C THR A 192 11.94 -10.18 0.40
N ASN A 193 11.44 -11.38 0.71
CA ASN A 193 10.13 -11.82 0.22
C ASN A 193 9.08 -11.93 1.33
N PHE A 194 9.52 -11.90 2.59
CA PHE A 194 8.65 -12.08 3.74
C PHE A 194 9.12 -11.27 4.94
N VAL A 195 8.21 -10.53 5.54
CA VAL A 195 8.38 -9.81 6.81
C VAL A 195 7.42 -10.41 7.82
N PRO A 196 7.91 -11.09 8.86
CA PRO A 196 7.06 -11.81 9.81
C PRO A 196 6.07 -10.93 10.57
N ASP A 197 6.50 -9.75 10.99
CA ASP A 197 5.65 -8.79 11.72
C ASP A 197 6.12 -7.35 11.45
N LEU A 198 5.30 -6.57 10.76
CA LEU A 198 5.57 -5.16 10.47
C LEU A 198 5.66 -4.27 11.73
N THR A 199 5.17 -4.74 12.87
CA THR A 199 5.22 -3.99 14.12
C THR A 199 6.49 -4.23 14.92
N ALA A 200 7.19 -5.35 14.66
CA ALA A 200 8.39 -5.76 15.38
C ALA A 200 9.69 -5.26 14.71
N ILE A 201 9.66 -4.87 13.44
CA ILE A 201 10.87 -4.44 12.73
C ILE A 201 11.37 -3.08 13.22
N GLU A 202 12.71 -2.94 13.31
CA GLU A 202 13.36 -1.67 13.59
C GLU A 202 13.32 -0.76 12.35
N LEU A 203 12.73 0.43 12.49
CA LEU A 203 12.68 1.41 11.41
C LEU A 203 13.85 2.38 11.50
N LYS A 204 14.25 2.94 10.38
CA LYS A 204 15.36 3.90 10.28
C LYS A 204 14.85 5.33 10.19
N SER A 205 15.59 6.29 10.76
CA SER A 205 15.20 7.70 10.77
C SER A 205 15.00 8.24 9.36
N TRP A 206 13.92 8.99 9.15
CA TRP A 206 13.59 9.66 7.90
C TRP A 206 13.21 11.12 8.15
N GLY A 207 14.22 11.97 8.33
CA GLY A 207 14.05 13.38 8.71
C GLY A 207 13.32 14.24 7.67
N ASP A 208 13.42 13.91 6.38
CA ASP A 208 12.84 14.69 5.28
C ASP A 208 11.34 14.92 5.44
N ARG A 209 10.62 13.96 6.08
CA ARG A 209 9.17 13.98 6.25
C ARG A 209 8.72 14.64 7.56
N GLY A 210 9.68 15.12 8.37
CA GLY A 210 9.41 15.80 9.63
C GLY A 210 8.88 14.90 10.75
N GLY A 211 8.55 15.53 11.89
CA GLY A 211 7.92 14.89 13.03
C GLY A 211 8.73 13.76 13.70
N GLY A 212 10.03 13.63 13.40
CA GLY A 212 10.87 12.52 13.88
C GLY A 212 10.44 11.15 13.34
N GLY A 213 9.79 11.13 12.20
CA GLY A 213 9.32 9.91 11.55
C GLY A 213 10.43 8.96 11.13
N THR A 214 10.11 7.69 11.15
CA THR A 214 11.00 6.60 10.70
C THR A 214 10.34 5.80 9.59
N ASN A 215 11.12 5.12 8.75
CA ASN A 215 10.60 4.21 7.74
C ASN A 215 11.59 3.13 7.32
N ILE A 216 11.10 2.14 6.60
CA ILE A 216 11.84 1.24 5.72
C ILE A 216 11.00 1.00 4.46
N MET A 217 11.65 1.05 3.30
CA MET A 217 11.08 0.62 2.03
C MET A 217 11.43 -0.83 1.78
N PHE A 218 10.57 -1.55 1.08
CA PHE A 218 10.78 -2.95 0.74
C PHE A 218 10.93 -3.13 -0.77
N VAL A 219 11.79 -4.07 -1.15
CA VAL A 219 11.77 -4.74 -2.45
C VAL A 219 11.39 -6.19 -2.18
N LEU A 220 10.17 -6.54 -2.53
CA LEU A 220 9.58 -7.85 -2.28
C LEU A 220 9.54 -8.63 -3.59
N ALA A 221 10.04 -9.87 -3.57
CA ALA A 221 10.03 -10.81 -4.69
C ALA A 221 10.66 -10.25 -5.99
N ASP A 222 11.65 -9.36 -5.86
CA ASP A 222 12.25 -8.59 -6.96
C ASP A 222 11.20 -7.95 -7.88
N GLY A 223 10.09 -7.51 -7.28
CA GLY A 223 8.92 -6.99 -7.96
C GLY A 223 8.98 -5.51 -8.27
N THR A 224 8.03 -5.08 -9.13
CA THR A 224 7.80 -3.66 -9.43
C THR A 224 6.85 -2.99 -8.44
N MET A 225 6.22 -3.77 -7.55
CA MET A 225 5.35 -3.22 -6.52
C MET A 225 6.18 -2.50 -5.46
N HIS A 226 5.74 -1.30 -5.10
CA HIS A 226 6.27 -0.56 -3.97
C HIS A 226 5.63 -1.02 -2.68
N ALA A 227 6.42 -1.14 -1.63
CA ALA A 227 5.94 -1.23 -0.27
C ALA A 227 6.87 -0.44 0.67
N HIS A 228 6.31 0.24 1.65
CA HIS A 228 7.07 0.80 2.78
C HIS A 228 6.23 0.82 4.04
N ILE A 229 6.90 0.69 5.18
CA ILE A 229 6.34 0.92 6.49
C ILE A 229 6.90 2.22 7.06
N SER A 230 6.03 3.04 7.63
CA SER A 230 6.41 4.29 8.28
C SER A 230 5.81 4.38 9.66
N GLU A 231 6.56 5.01 10.58
CA GLU A 231 6.08 5.30 11.93
C GLU A 231 6.11 6.80 12.21
N MET A 232 5.11 7.25 12.95
CA MET A 232 5.05 8.57 13.57
C MET A 232 5.12 8.41 15.08
N PRO A 233 6.12 9.02 15.75
CA PRO A 233 6.19 9.05 17.21
C PRO A 233 4.95 9.69 17.84
N VAL A 234 4.71 9.37 19.11
CA VAL A 234 3.63 10.00 19.88
C VAL A 234 3.78 11.51 19.90
N GLY A 235 2.67 12.20 19.68
CA GLY A 235 2.63 13.67 19.73
C GLY A 235 3.24 14.35 18.50
N THR A 236 3.33 13.65 17.37
CA THR A 236 3.87 14.22 16.13
C THR A 236 3.01 13.91 14.92
N TYR A 237 3.27 14.61 13.84
CA TYR A 237 2.70 14.36 12.53
C TYR A 237 3.71 14.71 11.42
N LYS A 238 3.49 14.18 10.23
CA LYS A 238 4.37 14.39 9.07
C LYS A 238 4.06 15.69 8.34
N LYS A 239 5.00 16.18 7.55
CA LYS A 239 4.77 17.26 6.59
C LYS A 239 3.78 16.79 5.52
N ALA A 240 2.93 17.70 5.05
CA ALA A 240 2.06 17.44 3.91
C ALA A 240 2.86 17.27 2.63
N HIS A 241 2.41 16.40 1.74
CA HIS A 241 3.02 16.22 0.44
C HIS A 241 2.01 15.68 -0.57
N ARG A 242 2.41 15.69 -1.83
CA ARG A 242 1.67 15.08 -2.93
C ARG A 242 2.60 14.27 -3.82
N HIS A 243 2.05 13.29 -4.51
CA HIS A 243 2.75 12.49 -5.51
C HIS A 243 1.77 11.92 -6.53
N GLY A 244 2.23 11.06 -7.42
CA GLY A 244 1.39 10.31 -8.34
C GLY A 244 0.45 9.33 -7.61
N PRO A 245 -0.53 8.77 -8.33
CA PRO A 245 -1.62 7.99 -7.75
C PRO A 245 -1.16 6.66 -7.16
N SER A 246 -2.10 6.00 -6.45
CA SER A 246 -2.08 4.58 -6.11
C SER A 246 -1.31 4.14 -4.88
N PHE A 247 -0.86 5.03 -4.03
CA PHE A 247 -0.34 4.61 -2.73
C PHE A 247 -1.51 4.24 -1.79
N HIS A 248 -1.75 2.94 -1.64
CA HIS A 248 -2.68 2.40 -0.66
C HIS A 248 -2.04 2.50 0.73
N VAL A 249 -2.49 3.47 1.52
CA VAL A 249 -2.00 3.74 2.87
C VAL A 249 -2.91 3.04 3.87
N MET A 250 -2.40 2.03 4.56
CA MET A 250 -3.14 1.24 5.52
C MET A 250 -2.58 1.41 6.94
N CYS A 251 -3.42 1.75 7.89
CA CYS A 251 -3.03 1.78 9.30
C CYS A 251 -2.74 0.36 9.81
N VAL A 252 -1.52 0.13 10.33
CA VAL A 252 -1.08 -1.14 10.89
C VAL A 252 -1.25 -1.17 12.41
N ILE A 253 -0.84 -0.09 13.10
CA ILE A 253 -1.05 0.12 14.54
C ILE A 253 -1.17 1.60 14.84
N GLY A 254 -1.73 1.89 16.01
CA GLY A 254 -1.89 3.25 16.52
C GLY A 254 -3.21 3.88 16.12
N GLN A 255 -3.37 5.14 16.48
CA GLN A 255 -4.56 5.95 16.29
C GLN A 255 -4.16 7.29 15.69
N GLY A 256 -4.94 7.77 14.72
CA GLY A 256 -4.66 9.02 14.06
C GLY A 256 -5.67 9.35 12.98
N PHE A 257 -5.26 10.13 12.04
CA PHE A 257 -6.08 10.46 10.87
C PHE A 257 -5.20 10.93 9.70
N SER A 258 -5.79 10.99 8.51
CA SER A 258 -5.22 11.67 7.35
C SER A 258 -6.13 12.82 6.95
N LEU A 259 -5.51 13.91 6.49
CA LEU A 259 -6.19 14.99 5.76
C LEU A 259 -5.76 14.94 4.30
N LEU A 260 -6.73 15.04 3.39
CA LEU A 260 -6.53 15.04 1.95
C LEU A 260 -7.20 16.26 1.34
N TRP A 261 -6.52 16.96 0.40
CA TRP A 261 -7.07 18.13 -0.28
C TRP A 261 -6.33 18.44 -1.58
N TYR A 262 -6.97 19.09 -2.49
CA TYR A 262 -6.31 19.72 -3.62
C TYR A 262 -5.96 21.19 -3.32
N GLU A 263 -4.96 21.74 -3.99
CA GLU A 263 -4.46 23.10 -3.76
C GLU A 263 -5.54 24.18 -3.87
N HIS A 264 -6.57 23.94 -4.67
CA HIS A 264 -7.70 24.86 -4.87
C HIS A 264 -8.85 24.62 -3.89
N GLU A 265 -8.82 23.54 -3.10
CA GLU A 265 -9.87 23.22 -2.13
C GLU A 265 -9.66 23.99 -0.82
N LYS A 266 -10.79 24.44 -0.24
CA LYS A 266 -10.79 25.11 1.07
C LYS A 266 -10.95 24.16 2.24
N ASP A 267 -11.51 22.98 1.98
CA ASP A 267 -11.84 22.00 2.99
C ASP A 267 -10.96 20.76 2.85
N PHE A 268 -10.76 20.08 3.96
CA PHE A 268 -9.99 18.84 4.03
C PHE A 268 -10.95 17.66 4.09
N ARG A 269 -10.70 16.62 3.28
CA ARG A 269 -11.29 15.30 3.52
C ARG A 269 -10.49 14.62 4.63
N ARG A 270 -11.16 14.29 5.72
CA ARG A 270 -10.56 13.56 6.84
C ARG A 270 -10.92 12.09 6.77
N ILE A 271 -9.93 11.23 7.02
CA ILE A 271 -10.10 9.78 7.18
C ILE A 271 -9.42 9.38 8.49
N ASP A 272 -10.20 8.90 9.43
CA ASP A 272 -9.71 8.46 10.74
C ASP A 272 -9.02 7.10 10.65
N TRP A 273 -8.02 6.89 11.51
CA TRP A 273 -7.20 5.70 11.52
C TRP A 273 -7.53 4.77 12.67
N GLN A 274 -7.68 3.52 12.31
CA GLN A 274 -7.55 2.35 13.17
C GLN A 274 -6.96 1.21 12.35
N HIS A 275 -6.45 0.15 12.99
CA HIS A 275 -5.92 -1.01 12.27
C HIS A 275 -6.92 -1.51 11.21
N GLY A 276 -6.44 -1.69 9.99
CA GLY A 276 -7.24 -2.12 8.85
C GLY A 276 -8.02 -1.03 8.11
N ILE A 277 -7.92 0.24 8.50
CA ILE A 277 -8.36 1.35 7.64
C ILE A 277 -7.32 1.53 6.53
N VAL A 278 -7.78 1.56 5.29
CA VAL A 278 -6.97 1.87 4.10
C VAL A 278 -7.57 3.06 3.35
N LEU A 279 -6.71 3.90 2.82
CA LEU A 279 -7.06 5.05 1.99
C LEU A 279 -6.05 5.21 0.85
N VAL A 280 -6.42 5.93 -0.21
CA VAL A 280 -5.51 6.33 -1.29
C VAL A 280 -5.66 7.81 -1.57
N PRO A 281 -4.62 8.62 -1.39
CA PRO A 281 -4.62 9.98 -1.92
C PRO A 281 -4.67 9.92 -3.45
N ALA A 282 -5.55 10.72 -4.07
CA ALA A 282 -5.66 10.77 -5.52
C ALA A 282 -4.42 11.44 -6.15
N ASP A 283 -4.29 11.32 -7.47
CA ASP A 283 -3.17 11.92 -8.20
C ASP A 283 -3.03 13.41 -7.88
N ARG A 284 -1.82 13.81 -7.49
CA ARG A 284 -1.47 15.20 -7.12
C ARG A 284 -2.27 15.80 -5.95
N GLN A 285 -3.06 15.01 -5.24
CA GLN A 285 -3.75 15.43 -4.03
C GLN A 285 -2.76 15.55 -2.87
N PHE A 286 -2.71 16.71 -2.21
CA PHE A 286 -1.97 16.83 -0.95
C PHE A 286 -2.60 15.92 0.09
N HIS A 287 -1.73 15.30 0.87
CA HIS A 287 -2.12 14.51 2.02
C HIS A 287 -1.11 14.65 3.15
N GLN A 288 -1.63 14.52 4.35
CA GLN A 288 -0.85 14.61 5.58
C GLN A 288 -1.35 13.59 6.58
N HIS A 289 -0.42 12.96 7.28
CA HIS A 289 -0.72 11.88 8.23
C HIS A 289 -0.38 12.32 9.64
N PHE A 290 -1.28 12.04 10.58
CA PHE A 290 -1.24 12.50 11.96
C PHE A 290 -1.33 11.33 12.93
N ASN A 291 -0.38 11.27 13.88
CA ASN A 291 -0.56 10.46 15.07
C ASN A 291 -1.31 11.33 16.10
N SER A 292 -2.49 10.92 16.50
CA SER A 292 -3.26 11.59 17.55
C SER A 292 -3.49 10.70 18.78
N GLY A 293 -2.89 9.50 18.80
CA GLY A 293 -2.99 8.55 19.87
C GLY A 293 -1.84 8.62 20.88
N PRO A 294 -1.98 7.87 22.01
CA PRO A 294 -0.98 7.82 23.06
C PRO A 294 0.18 6.85 22.75
N GLN A 295 0.16 6.18 21.60
CA GLN A 295 1.18 5.24 21.14
C GLN A 295 1.73 5.65 19.76
N PRO A 296 2.92 5.17 19.36
CA PRO A 296 3.38 5.35 17.99
C PRO A 296 2.35 4.80 16.98
N ALA A 297 2.21 5.48 15.85
CA ALA A 297 1.33 5.04 14.77
C ALA A 297 2.14 4.60 13.55
N ARG A 298 1.92 3.37 13.09
CA ARG A 298 2.54 2.82 11.87
C ARG A 298 1.51 2.65 10.77
N TYR A 299 1.92 2.93 9.56
CA TYR A 299 1.15 2.63 8.35
C TYR A 299 2.03 1.93 7.30
N LEU A 300 1.43 0.97 6.62
CA LEU A 300 1.96 0.35 5.41
C LEU A 300 1.44 1.14 4.21
N ALA A 301 2.31 1.47 3.26
CA ALA A 301 1.92 2.02 1.98
C ALA A 301 2.39 1.11 0.86
N THR A 302 1.48 0.75 -0.05
CA THR A 302 1.75 -0.11 -1.20
C THR A 302 1.28 0.55 -2.50
N ALA A 303 2.04 0.41 -3.58
CA ALA A 303 1.72 1.02 -4.88
C ALA A 303 2.35 0.23 -6.04
N VAL A 304 2.01 0.58 -7.27
CA VAL A 304 2.72 0.12 -8.47
C VAL A 304 3.92 1.02 -8.73
N GLY A 305 5.08 0.39 -8.99
CA GLY A 305 6.34 1.09 -9.24
C GLY A 305 7.14 1.38 -7.97
N GLY A 306 8.17 0.58 -7.73
CA GLY A 306 9.05 0.68 -6.58
C GLY A 306 10.34 1.47 -6.83
N LEU A 307 11.19 1.50 -5.82
CA LEU A 307 12.51 2.14 -5.93
C LEU A 307 13.41 1.46 -6.96
N ARG A 308 13.41 0.13 -6.99
CA ARG A 308 14.25 -0.64 -7.93
C ARG A 308 13.72 -0.54 -9.35
N TYR A 309 12.40 -0.65 -9.53
CA TYR A 309 11.74 -0.62 -10.83
C TYR A 309 10.63 0.44 -10.85
N PRO A 310 10.97 1.73 -10.98
CA PRO A 310 9.96 2.77 -11.14
C PRO A 310 9.29 2.62 -12.52
N THR A 311 7.98 2.42 -12.53
CA THR A 311 7.21 2.18 -13.77
C THR A 311 6.99 3.44 -14.61
N MET A 312 7.12 4.62 -14.00
CA MET A 312 6.92 5.91 -14.65
C MET A 312 8.02 6.90 -14.28
N ARG A 313 8.41 7.77 -15.24
CA ARG A 313 9.41 8.82 -14.99
C ARG A 313 8.98 9.75 -13.86
N ALA A 314 7.71 10.13 -13.80
CA ALA A 314 7.20 10.99 -12.72
C ALA A 314 7.40 10.35 -11.34
N GLN A 315 7.20 9.06 -11.21
CA GLN A 315 7.44 8.30 -9.98
C GLN A 315 8.94 8.26 -9.64
N ARG A 316 9.81 8.03 -10.63
CA ARG A 316 11.25 8.07 -10.43
C ARG A 316 11.68 9.42 -9.86
N VAL A 317 11.26 10.53 -10.47
CA VAL A 317 11.58 11.89 -10.00
C VAL A 317 11.03 12.13 -8.60
N SER A 318 9.80 11.65 -8.34
CA SER A 318 9.14 11.78 -7.04
C SER A 318 9.90 11.06 -5.92
N LEU A 319 10.41 9.85 -6.18
CA LEU A 319 11.02 8.98 -5.16
C LEU A 319 12.55 9.05 -5.10
N LEU A 320 13.22 9.28 -6.24
CA LEU A 320 14.69 9.18 -6.38
C LEU A 320 15.36 10.48 -6.81
N GLY A 321 14.59 11.48 -7.27
CA GLY A 321 15.12 12.67 -7.92
C GLY A 321 15.26 12.53 -9.45
N ALA A 322 15.53 13.66 -10.12
CA ALA A 322 15.63 13.71 -11.59
C ALA A 322 16.95 13.07 -12.07
N VAL A 323 18.02 13.26 -11.32
CA VAL A 323 19.34 12.67 -11.52
C VAL A 323 19.86 12.11 -10.20
N GLU A 324 20.91 11.31 -10.25
CA GLU A 324 21.54 10.75 -9.06
C GLU A 324 22.06 11.89 -8.14
N GLY A 325 21.73 11.78 -6.84
CA GLY A 325 22.09 12.78 -5.83
C GLY A 325 21.07 13.89 -5.61
N ASP A 326 20.05 14.01 -6.46
CA ASP A 326 19.00 15.00 -6.28
C ASP A 326 18.12 14.70 -5.05
N THR A 327 17.60 15.76 -4.43
CA THR A 327 16.52 15.63 -3.46
C THR A 327 15.23 15.23 -4.19
N PRO A 328 14.57 14.11 -3.81
CA PRO A 328 13.30 13.71 -4.40
C PRO A 328 12.22 14.79 -4.26
N ALA A 329 11.36 14.93 -5.27
CA ALA A 329 10.32 15.94 -5.28
C ALA A 329 9.40 15.87 -4.04
N VAL A 330 9.11 14.68 -3.53
CA VAL A 330 8.30 14.48 -2.31
C VAL A 330 8.96 14.97 -1.03
N SER A 331 10.28 15.20 -1.05
CA SER A 331 11.07 15.72 0.08
C SER A 331 11.50 17.17 -0.11
N LYS A 332 11.12 17.80 -1.23
CA LYS A 332 11.46 19.16 -1.60
C LYS A 332 10.25 20.09 -1.44
N SER A 333 10.47 21.30 -0.90
CA SER A 333 9.41 22.29 -0.72
C SER A 333 8.71 22.66 -2.03
N VAL A 334 7.38 22.88 -1.96
CA VAL A 334 6.61 23.45 -3.09
C VAL A 334 7.14 24.81 -3.53
N LYS A 335 7.69 25.60 -2.61
CA LYS A 335 8.32 26.90 -2.92
C LYS A 335 9.59 26.76 -3.77
N GLU A 336 10.21 25.60 -3.74
CA GLU A 336 11.40 25.24 -4.50
C GLU A 336 11.09 24.36 -5.71
N GLY A 337 9.80 24.26 -6.08
CA GLY A 337 9.33 23.43 -7.19
C GLY A 337 9.24 21.93 -6.86
N GLY A 338 9.18 21.57 -5.59
CA GLY A 338 8.91 20.22 -5.10
C GLY A 338 7.43 19.97 -4.82
N ASP A 339 7.17 18.94 -4.01
CA ASP A 339 5.84 18.43 -3.72
C ASP A 339 5.52 18.34 -2.21
N GLN A 340 6.33 18.96 -1.35
CA GLN A 340 6.17 18.98 0.10
C GLN A 340 5.81 20.38 0.60
N ILE A 341 4.87 20.47 1.54
CA ILE A 341 4.56 21.71 2.27
C ILE A 341 5.31 21.66 3.60
N GLU A 342 6.17 22.68 3.82
CA GLU A 342 6.89 22.81 5.08
C GLU A 342 5.93 23.22 6.22
N TYR A 343 6.31 22.96 7.46
CA TYR A 343 5.41 23.24 8.61
C TYR A 343 5.06 24.72 8.76
N GLU A 344 6.00 25.61 8.46
CA GLU A 344 5.79 27.06 8.46
C GLU A 344 4.85 27.56 7.35
N ASP A 345 4.63 26.74 6.34
CA ASP A 345 3.80 27.05 5.15
C ASP A 345 2.45 26.34 5.16
N GLN A 346 2.24 25.45 6.14
CA GLN A 346 0.98 24.73 6.22
C GLN A 346 -0.19 25.64 6.65
N ASP A 347 -1.40 25.30 6.24
CA ASP A 347 -2.61 25.98 6.72
C ASP A 347 -2.70 25.85 8.26
N PRO A 348 -2.86 26.97 9.00
CA PRO A 348 -2.91 26.94 10.47
C PRO A 348 -4.05 26.11 11.05
N ARG A 349 -5.12 25.89 10.27
CA ARG A 349 -6.22 25.01 10.66
C ARG A 349 -5.79 23.58 10.87
N ILE A 350 -4.78 23.09 10.13
CA ILE A 350 -4.27 21.74 10.20
C ILE A 350 -3.72 21.43 11.60
N HIS A 351 -2.84 22.32 12.10
CA HIS A 351 -2.28 22.13 13.44
C HIS A 351 -3.34 22.18 14.53
N ARG A 352 -4.33 23.08 14.40
CA ARG A 352 -5.45 23.19 15.33
C ARG A 352 -6.32 21.94 15.36
N ILE A 353 -6.68 21.39 14.21
CA ILE A 353 -7.43 20.12 14.11
C ILE A 353 -6.68 19.00 14.86
N TRP A 354 -5.37 18.92 14.65
CA TRP A 354 -4.56 17.90 15.32
C TRP A 354 -4.47 18.13 16.83
N LEU A 355 -4.27 19.35 17.32
CA LEU A 355 -4.25 19.67 18.76
C LEU A 355 -5.59 19.35 19.46
N GLU A 356 -6.72 19.57 18.79
CA GLU A 356 -8.02 19.20 19.29
C GLU A 356 -8.16 17.69 19.46
N GLU A 357 -7.67 16.90 18.49
CA GLU A 357 -7.65 15.44 18.59
C GLU A 357 -6.69 14.94 19.68
N MET A 358 -5.49 15.51 19.80
CA MET A 358 -4.55 15.18 20.86
C MET A 358 -5.18 15.37 22.25
N ARG A 359 -5.88 16.50 22.44
CA ARG A 359 -6.59 16.80 23.71
C ARG A 359 -7.73 15.80 23.94
N ARG A 360 -8.50 15.47 22.91
CA ARG A 360 -9.61 14.52 22.97
C ARG A 360 -9.14 13.12 23.35
N ASN A 361 -7.97 12.72 22.86
CA ASN A 361 -7.37 11.41 23.12
C ASN A 361 -6.44 11.37 24.33
N GLY A 362 -6.30 12.46 25.07
CA GLY A 362 -5.42 12.56 26.25
C GLY A 362 -3.94 12.38 25.92
N ALA A 363 -3.53 12.65 24.69
CA ALA A 363 -2.16 12.51 24.23
C ALA A 363 -1.41 13.86 24.28
N THR A 364 -0.09 13.82 24.54
CA THR A 364 0.73 15.02 24.71
C THR A 364 1.35 15.46 23.37
N PRO A 365 1.09 16.68 22.89
CA PRO A 365 1.74 17.24 21.71
C PRO A 365 3.25 17.37 21.89
N LYS A 366 4.04 17.08 20.83
CA LYS A 366 5.51 17.21 20.82
C LYS A 366 6.02 17.93 19.55
N MET A 367 5.14 18.64 18.85
CA MET A 367 5.49 19.34 17.63
C MET A 367 6.32 20.61 17.86
N GLY A 368 6.40 21.15 19.07
CA GLY A 368 7.21 22.33 19.38
C GLY A 368 8.71 22.20 19.08
N LYS A 369 9.21 20.99 18.83
CA LYS A 369 10.56 20.75 18.30
C LYS A 369 10.69 21.04 16.79
N TYR A 370 9.57 21.05 16.07
CA TYR A 370 9.50 21.14 14.62
C TYR A 370 8.75 22.38 14.13
N ILE A 371 7.85 22.91 14.95
CA ILE A 371 7.01 24.07 14.64
C ILE A 371 7.11 25.06 15.78
N ALA A 372 7.64 26.24 15.51
CA ALA A 372 7.54 27.37 16.43
C ALA A 372 6.23 28.11 16.19
N THR A 373 5.14 27.62 16.76
CA THR A 373 3.86 28.35 16.71
C THR A 373 3.62 29.13 17.97
N PRO A 374 2.89 30.26 17.94
CA PRO A 374 2.48 30.98 19.14
C PRO A 374 1.65 30.13 20.12
N GLU A 375 1.00 29.08 19.64
CA GLU A 375 0.19 28.16 20.44
C GLU A 375 1.09 27.12 21.16
N ASP A 376 2.15 26.63 20.51
CA ASP A 376 3.15 25.74 21.12
C ASP A 376 3.96 26.48 22.21
N MET A 377 4.25 27.75 21.98
CA MET A 377 4.95 28.59 22.96
C MET A 377 4.09 28.86 24.21
N LYS A 378 2.75 28.87 24.10
CA LYS A 378 1.82 29.02 25.23
C LYS A 378 1.54 27.71 25.96
N ALA A 379 1.72 26.57 25.31
CA ALA A 379 1.55 25.25 25.92
C ALA A 379 2.82 24.76 26.66
N ALA A 380 3.95 25.39 26.41
CA ALA A 380 5.25 25.09 27.03
C ALA A 380 5.57 26.02 28.22
N SER A 381 4.77 27.04 28.49
CA SER A 381 4.81 27.92 29.66
C SER A 381 3.70 27.55 30.66
#